data_d5f5e5ede0e06235e6f24995376413ca
#
_entry.id   d5f5e5ede0e06235e6f24995376413ca
#
_cell.length_a   1.000
_cell.length_b   1.000
_cell.length_c   1.000
_cell.angle_alpha   90.00
_cell.angle_beta   90.00
_cell.angle_gamma   90.00
#
_symmetry.space_group_name_H-M   'P 1'
#
loop_
_entity.id
_entity.type
_entity.pdbx_description
1 polymer ?
#
loop_
_entity_poly.entity_id
_entity_poly.type
_entity_poly.pdbx_seq_one_letter_code
_entity_poly.pdbx_strand_id
1 'polypeptide(L)'
;WINSGKVNDYRIIEPSEYITELGLEKSSTKLLPKRTTVIAITGATLGKISLLEIDCCANQSIVGIVENNIFKGEYIYFWMKNIINRLIAWQTGGAQQHVNKDNVNKVNILIPNEKILQKYYIQVRPMFNKISSNCFENKNLQRLRDLLLPKLMSGEIRVPINSKVLISKNN
;
A
#
# COMPACT_ATOMS: atom_id res chain seq x y z
N TRP A 1 -11.15 -7.28 -0.30
CA TRP A 1 -11.04 -7.02 -1.73
C TRP A 1 -10.65 -5.57 -2.02
N ILE A 2 -9.78 -5.34 -3.03
CA ILE A 2 -9.35 -4.00 -3.45
C ILE A 2 -9.62 -3.79 -4.95
N ASN A 3 -9.97 -2.56 -5.31
CA ASN A 3 -10.01 -2.08 -6.69
C ASN A 3 -8.74 -1.28 -7.04
N SER A 4 -8.56 -0.96 -8.33
CA SER A 4 -7.38 -0.24 -8.81
C SER A 4 -7.22 1.17 -8.21
N GLY A 5 -8.32 1.81 -7.79
CA GLY A 5 -8.28 3.10 -7.10
C GLY A 5 -7.51 3.04 -5.77
N LYS A 6 -7.60 1.89 -5.08
CA LYS A 6 -6.91 1.68 -3.79
C LYS A 6 -5.38 1.63 -3.95
N VAL A 7 -4.86 1.35 -5.15
CA VAL A 7 -3.42 1.34 -5.44
C VAL A 7 -2.80 2.76 -5.41
N ASN A 8 -3.61 3.83 -5.36
CA ASN A 8 -3.12 5.18 -5.08
C ASN A 8 -2.64 5.36 -3.63
N ASP A 9 -3.10 4.52 -2.70
CA ASP A 9 -2.64 4.58 -1.32
C ASP A 9 -1.16 4.22 -1.24
N TYR A 10 -0.40 4.97 -0.46
CA TYR A 10 1.04 4.74 -0.27
C TYR A 10 1.32 3.33 0.25
N ARG A 11 0.46 2.83 1.16
CA ARG A 11 0.40 1.47 1.68
C ARG A 11 -1.06 1.05 1.80
N ILE A 12 -1.39 -0.15 1.40
CA ILE A 12 -2.76 -0.66 1.52
C ILE A 12 -2.91 -1.35 2.87
N ILE A 13 -3.49 -0.61 3.81
CA ILE A 13 -3.72 -1.03 5.20
C ILE A 13 -5.17 -1.43 5.48
N GLU A 14 -6.05 -1.29 4.49
CA GLU A 14 -7.45 -1.67 4.56
C GLU A 14 -7.99 -1.97 3.16
N PRO A 15 -8.98 -2.87 3.03
CA PRO A 15 -9.62 -3.16 1.77
C PRO A 15 -10.54 -2.02 1.32
N SER A 16 -10.95 -2.06 0.03
CA SER A 16 -12.06 -1.24 -0.48
C SER A 16 -13.39 -1.81 -0.04
N GLU A 17 -13.53 -3.14 -0.09
CA GLU A 17 -14.73 -3.91 0.14
C GLU A 17 -14.40 -5.25 0.81
N TYR A 18 -15.40 -5.89 1.41
CA TYR A 18 -15.28 -7.25 1.93
C TYR A 18 -16.05 -8.22 1.02
N ILE A 19 -15.51 -9.41 0.84
CA ILE A 19 -16.17 -10.53 0.15
C ILE A 19 -16.34 -11.68 1.12
N THR A 20 -17.34 -12.52 0.88
CA THR A 20 -17.55 -13.73 1.67
C THR A 20 -16.55 -14.83 1.28
N GLU A 21 -16.37 -15.82 2.14
CA GLU A 21 -15.55 -17.01 1.82
C GLU A 21 -16.09 -17.72 0.56
N LEU A 22 -17.39 -17.85 0.46
CA LEU A 22 -18.05 -18.42 -0.73
C LEU A 22 -17.76 -17.59 -1.99
N GLY A 23 -17.72 -16.25 -1.86
CA GLY A 23 -17.32 -15.36 -2.95
C GLY A 23 -15.88 -15.56 -3.37
N LEU A 24 -14.97 -15.82 -2.44
CA LEU A 24 -13.57 -16.15 -2.74
C LEU A 24 -13.48 -17.51 -3.46
N GLU A 25 -14.13 -18.54 -2.94
CA GLU A 25 -14.08 -19.90 -3.49
C GLU A 25 -14.68 -20.01 -4.91
N LYS A 26 -15.81 -19.30 -5.15
CA LYS A 26 -16.53 -19.36 -6.43
C LYS A 26 -16.09 -18.32 -7.46
N SER A 27 -15.11 -17.51 -7.17
CA SER A 27 -14.59 -16.51 -8.10
C SER A 27 -13.19 -16.85 -8.59
N SER A 28 -12.73 -16.17 -9.65
CA SER A 28 -11.37 -16.29 -10.16
C SER A 28 -10.34 -15.49 -9.34
N THR A 29 -10.79 -14.69 -8.36
CA THR A 29 -9.91 -13.89 -7.53
C THR A 29 -9.08 -14.78 -6.61
N LYS A 30 -7.88 -14.31 -6.27
CA LYS A 30 -6.96 -15.04 -5.39
C LYS A 30 -6.59 -14.16 -4.20
N LEU A 31 -6.42 -14.77 -3.05
CA LEU A 31 -5.88 -14.10 -1.88
C LEU A 31 -4.40 -13.77 -2.12
N LEU A 32 -4.07 -12.50 -2.02
CA LEU A 32 -2.72 -11.98 -2.08
C LEU A 32 -2.25 -11.74 -0.63
N PRO A 33 -1.12 -12.32 -0.22
CA PRO A 33 -0.63 -12.16 1.13
C PRO A 33 -0.09 -10.74 1.37
N LYS A 34 -0.03 -10.34 2.63
CA LYS A 34 0.72 -9.17 3.07
C LYS A 34 2.12 -9.16 2.44
N ARG A 35 2.67 -7.98 2.19
CA ARG A 35 3.94 -7.75 1.49
C ARG A 35 3.92 -8.01 -0.02
N THR A 36 2.77 -8.32 -0.60
CA THR A 36 2.63 -8.35 -2.06
C THR A 36 2.72 -6.93 -2.62
N THR A 37 3.57 -6.75 -3.64
CA THR A 37 3.59 -5.52 -4.44
C THR A 37 2.44 -5.57 -5.43
N VAL A 38 1.56 -4.56 -5.41
CA VAL A 38 0.42 -4.45 -6.31
C VAL A 38 0.61 -3.30 -7.30
N ILE A 39 0.23 -3.55 -8.55
CA ILE A 39 0.37 -2.62 -9.66
C ILE A 39 -0.99 -2.48 -10.34
N ALA A 40 -1.47 -1.25 -10.49
CA ALA A 40 -2.63 -0.98 -11.34
C ALA A 40 -2.20 -1.01 -12.81
N ILE A 41 -2.89 -1.84 -13.61
CA ILE A 41 -2.51 -2.11 -15.00
C ILE A 41 -3.46 -1.48 -16.03
N THR A 42 -4.52 -0.82 -15.59
CA THR A 42 -5.53 -0.20 -16.46
C THR A 42 -6.06 1.12 -15.89
N GLY A 43 -6.66 1.93 -16.76
CA GLY A 43 -7.42 3.13 -16.38
C GLY A 43 -6.56 4.29 -15.86
N ALA A 44 -7.19 5.20 -15.14
CA ALA A 44 -6.56 6.42 -14.61
C ALA A 44 -5.45 6.15 -13.58
N THR A 45 -5.41 4.95 -13.03
CA THR A 45 -4.40 4.51 -12.05
C THR A 45 -3.28 3.70 -12.67
N LEU A 46 -3.22 3.57 -14.00
CA LEU A 46 -2.19 2.82 -14.71
C LEU A 46 -0.78 3.19 -14.20
N GLY A 47 -0.01 2.18 -13.82
CA GLY A 47 1.36 2.34 -13.34
C GLY A 47 1.50 2.76 -11.87
N LYS A 48 0.40 2.99 -11.15
CA LYS A 48 0.47 3.16 -9.69
C LYS A 48 0.88 1.86 -9.05
N ILE A 49 1.73 1.98 -8.04
CA ILE A 49 2.29 0.84 -7.30
C ILE A 49 2.12 1.09 -5.81
N SER A 50 1.62 0.08 -5.12
CA SER A 50 1.53 0.07 -3.66
C SER A 50 2.02 -1.27 -3.09
N LEU A 51 2.12 -1.36 -1.77
CA LEU A 51 2.46 -2.58 -1.05
C LEU A 51 1.31 -2.94 -0.10
N LEU A 52 0.90 -4.20 -0.11
CA LEU A 52 -0.11 -4.70 0.80
C LEU A 52 0.47 -4.80 2.22
N GLU A 53 -0.25 -4.25 3.19
CA GLU A 53 0.03 -4.44 4.62
C GLU A 53 -1.00 -5.37 5.29
N ILE A 54 -1.95 -5.88 4.50
CA ILE A 54 -2.98 -6.85 4.86
C ILE A 54 -3.09 -7.92 3.77
N ASP A 55 -3.62 -9.08 4.11
CA ASP A 55 -4.02 -10.09 3.12
C ASP A 55 -5.32 -9.62 2.47
N CYS A 56 -5.37 -9.61 1.14
CA CYS A 56 -6.59 -9.22 0.43
C CYS A 56 -6.65 -9.77 -1.00
N CYS A 57 -7.85 -9.77 -1.57
CA CYS A 57 -8.07 -10.07 -2.97
C CYS A 57 -8.09 -8.79 -3.80
N ALA A 58 -7.85 -8.89 -5.10
CA ALA A 58 -7.81 -7.77 -6.01
C ALA A 58 -8.69 -8.02 -7.26
N ASN A 59 -9.14 -6.93 -7.89
CA ASN A 59 -9.83 -7.03 -9.18
C ASN A 59 -8.84 -7.30 -10.34
N GLN A 60 -9.38 -7.54 -11.52
CA GLN A 60 -8.61 -7.84 -12.74
C GLN A 60 -7.72 -6.70 -13.23
N SER A 61 -7.93 -5.48 -12.74
CA SER A 61 -7.12 -4.30 -13.08
C SER A 61 -5.86 -4.15 -12.22
N ILE A 62 -5.58 -5.13 -11.38
CA ILE A 62 -4.41 -5.17 -10.50
C ILE A 62 -3.61 -6.44 -10.75
N VAL A 63 -2.31 -6.30 -10.86
CA VAL A 63 -1.35 -7.41 -10.81
C VAL A 63 -0.64 -7.38 -9.47
N GLY A 64 -0.71 -8.50 -8.74
CA GLY A 64 0.05 -8.72 -7.50
C GLY A 64 1.33 -9.51 -7.77
N ILE A 65 2.46 -9.03 -7.29
CA ILE A 65 3.75 -9.73 -7.32
C ILE A 65 4.05 -10.18 -5.89
N VAL A 66 3.88 -11.47 -5.67
CA VAL A 66 4.11 -12.10 -4.36
C VAL A 66 5.60 -12.31 -4.16
N GLU A 67 6.08 -12.10 -2.94
CA GLU A 67 7.46 -12.40 -2.59
C GLU A 67 7.76 -13.89 -2.66
N ASN A 68 9.02 -14.22 -2.84
CA ASN A 68 9.52 -15.60 -2.88
C ASN A 68 10.75 -15.77 -1.98
N ASN A 69 11.43 -16.89 -2.07
CA ASN A 69 12.60 -17.18 -1.23
C ASN A 69 13.78 -16.24 -1.50
N ILE A 70 13.90 -15.72 -2.73
CA ILE A 70 15.01 -14.86 -3.16
C ILE A 70 14.63 -13.38 -2.97
N PHE A 71 13.49 -12.98 -3.52
CA PHE A 71 13.04 -11.60 -3.53
C PHE A 71 11.92 -11.38 -2.53
N LYS A 72 12.18 -10.50 -1.56
CA LYS A 72 11.18 -10.05 -0.59
C LYS A 72 10.44 -8.81 -1.11
N GLY A 73 9.28 -8.54 -0.52
CA GLY A 73 8.39 -7.47 -0.95
C GLY A 73 9.08 -6.11 -1.06
N GLU A 74 10.05 -5.82 -0.19
CA GLU A 74 10.81 -4.57 -0.19
C GLU A 74 11.64 -4.38 -1.47
N TYR A 75 12.28 -5.45 -1.94
CA TYR A 75 13.08 -5.41 -3.17
C TYR A 75 12.20 -5.31 -4.40
N ILE A 76 11.17 -6.15 -4.49
CA ILE A 76 10.20 -6.16 -5.58
C ILE A 76 9.53 -4.78 -5.72
N TYR A 77 9.12 -4.18 -4.61
CA TYR A 77 8.47 -2.86 -4.58
C TYR A 77 9.34 -1.77 -5.21
N PHE A 78 10.60 -1.66 -4.79
CA PHE A 78 11.50 -0.65 -5.35
C PHE A 78 11.93 -0.96 -6.77
N TRP A 79 12.12 -2.23 -7.11
CA TRP A 79 12.41 -2.64 -8.47
C TRP A 79 11.29 -2.22 -9.42
N MET A 80 10.06 -2.56 -9.09
CA MET A 80 8.90 -2.19 -9.91
C MET A 80 8.72 -0.67 -10.01
N LYS A 81 8.94 0.07 -8.93
CA LYS A 81 8.91 1.55 -8.98
C LYS A 81 9.94 2.13 -9.94
N ASN A 82 11.09 1.52 -10.05
CA ASN A 82 12.15 1.98 -10.96
C ASN A 82 11.80 1.73 -12.43
N ILE A 83 11.16 0.60 -12.73
CA ILE A 83 10.98 0.18 -14.13
C ILE A 83 9.60 0.47 -14.70
N ILE A 84 8.60 0.79 -13.88
CA ILE A 84 7.19 0.87 -14.31
C ILE A 84 6.98 1.86 -15.47
N ASN A 85 7.62 3.01 -15.44
CA ASN A 85 7.49 4.01 -16.49
C ASN A 85 8.04 3.50 -17.84
N ARG A 86 9.14 2.73 -17.81
CA ARG A 86 9.69 2.08 -19.01
C ARG A 86 8.76 0.99 -19.51
N LEU A 87 8.18 0.22 -18.59
CA LEU A 87 7.24 -0.83 -18.94
C LEU A 87 5.99 -0.25 -19.64
N ILE A 88 5.46 0.87 -19.17
CA ILE A 88 4.34 1.57 -19.79
C ILE A 88 4.76 2.12 -21.15
N ALA A 89 5.92 2.76 -21.25
CA ALA A 89 6.41 3.36 -22.51
C ALA A 89 6.62 2.32 -23.62
N TRP A 90 7.03 1.09 -23.30
CA TRP A 90 7.17 0.01 -24.30
C TRP A 90 5.83 -0.48 -24.86
N GLN A 91 4.72 -0.20 -24.19
CA GLN A 91 3.38 -0.60 -24.61
C GLN A 91 2.63 0.47 -25.40
N THR A 92 3.23 1.67 -25.61
CA THR A 92 2.58 2.85 -26.22
C THR A 92 2.46 2.78 -27.76
N GLY A 93 2.55 1.62 -28.39
CA GLY A 93 2.35 1.45 -29.85
C GLY A 93 0.87 1.43 -30.31
N GLY A 94 -0.12 1.62 -29.43
CA GLY A 94 -1.55 1.56 -29.75
C GLY A 94 -2.39 2.61 -29.03
N ALA A 95 -3.62 2.82 -29.50
CA ALA A 95 -4.55 3.86 -29.03
C ALA A 95 -4.97 3.75 -27.54
N GLN A 96 -4.69 2.63 -26.88
CA GLN A 96 -4.94 2.44 -25.44
C GLN A 96 -3.69 1.89 -24.74
N GLN A 97 -3.24 2.64 -23.75
CA GLN A 97 -2.13 2.21 -22.89
C GLN A 97 -2.62 1.11 -21.93
N HIS A 98 -2.23 -0.13 -22.18
CA HIS A 98 -2.50 -1.26 -21.29
C HIS A 98 -1.20 -1.97 -20.94
N VAL A 99 -0.94 -2.11 -19.66
CA VAL A 99 0.00 -3.09 -19.16
C VAL A 99 -0.82 -4.33 -18.80
N ASN A 100 -0.45 -5.50 -19.31
CA ASN A 100 -1.10 -6.75 -18.93
C ASN A 100 -0.19 -7.58 -18.02
N LYS A 101 -0.74 -8.66 -17.47
CA LYS A 101 0.00 -9.55 -16.58
C LYS A 101 1.25 -10.15 -17.25
N ASP A 102 1.16 -10.46 -18.54
CA ASP A 102 2.29 -11.05 -19.29
C ASP A 102 3.43 -10.05 -19.47
N ASN A 103 3.12 -8.76 -19.60
CA ASN A 103 4.13 -7.70 -19.64
C ASN A 103 4.88 -7.62 -18.30
N VAL A 104 4.17 -7.74 -17.19
CA VAL A 104 4.79 -7.76 -15.85
C VAL A 104 5.61 -9.03 -15.65
N ASN A 105 5.13 -10.17 -16.11
CA ASN A 105 5.85 -11.45 -16.00
C ASN A 105 7.16 -11.50 -16.83
N LYS A 106 7.25 -10.74 -17.92
CA LYS A 106 8.45 -10.65 -18.78
C LYS A 106 9.49 -9.66 -18.25
N VAL A 107 9.21 -8.98 -17.16
CA VAL A 107 10.17 -8.05 -16.55
C VAL A 107 11.37 -8.82 -16.01
N ASN A 108 12.54 -8.47 -16.51
CA ASN A 108 13.79 -8.98 -15.94
C ASN A 108 14.08 -8.27 -14.62
N ILE A 109 14.33 -9.02 -13.57
CA ILE A 109 14.78 -8.51 -12.27
C ILE A 109 16.26 -8.83 -12.08
N LEU A 110 17.03 -7.82 -11.67
CA LEU A 110 18.43 -8.02 -11.33
C LEU A 110 18.52 -8.88 -10.06
N ILE A 111 19.35 -9.92 -10.10
CA ILE A 111 19.62 -10.77 -8.94
C ILE A 111 20.98 -10.36 -8.35
N PRO A 112 21.03 -9.60 -7.26
CA PRO A 112 22.27 -9.28 -6.58
C PRO A 112 22.89 -10.53 -5.95
N ASN A 113 24.19 -10.47 -5.64
CA ASN A 113 24.81 -11.47 -4.80
C ASN A 113 24.04 -11.62 -3.47
N GLU A 114 23.89 -12.86 -3.01
CA GLU A 114 23.10 -13.18 -1.82
C GLU A 114 23.54 -12.36 -0.58
N LYS A 115 24.85 -12.20 -0.35
CA LYS A 115 25.38 -11.40 0.76
C LYS A 115 24.96 -9.93 0.69
N ILE A 116 24.90 -9.37 -0.54
CA ILE A 116 24.44 -7.99 -0.76
C ILE A 116 22.94 -7.90 -0.47
N LEU A 117 22.17 -8.86 -0.97
CA LEU A 117 20.72 -8.90 -0.79
C LEU A 117 20.34 -9.06 0.69
N GLN A 118 21.06 -9.89 1.45
CA GLN A 118 20.87 -10.04 2.89
C GLN A 118 21.17 -8.73 3.64
N LYS A 119 22.30 -8.06 3.34
CA LYS A 119 22.63 -6.76 3.93
C LYS A 119 21.55 -5.72 3.64
N TYR A 120 21.05 -5.70 2.41
CA TYR A 120 19.93 -4.83 2.02
C TYR A 120 18.69 -5.09 2.89
N TYR A 121 18.26 -6.34 3.05
CA TYR A 121 17.09 -6.66 3.86
C TYR A 121 17.26 -6.34 5.35
N ILE A 122 18.44 -6.55 5.91
CA ILE A 122 18.74 -6.17 7.30
C ILE A 122 18.51 -4.68 7.52
N GLN A 123 18.91 -3.84 6.57
CA GLN A 123 18.76 -2.38 6.67
C GLN A 123 17.35 -1.90 6.34
N VAL A 124 16.74 -2.44 5.29
CA VAL A 124 15.51 -1.88 4.70
C VAL A 124 14.26 -2.41 5.41
N ARG A 125 14.25 -3.66 5.85
CA ARG A 125 13.07 -4.27 6.50
C ARG A 125 12.60 -3.54 7.76
N PRO A 126 13.47 -3.09 8.69
CA PRO A 126 13.04 -2.30 9.83
C PRO A 126 12.37 -0.98 9.44
N MET A 127 12.84 -0.34 8.35
CA MET A 127 12.23 0.89 7.83
C MET A 127 10.82 0.63 7.29
N PHE A 128 10.64 -0.45 6.53
CA PHE A 128 9.32 -0.86 6.03
C PHE A 128 8.36 -1.21 7.16
N ASN A 129 8.83 -1.91 8.19
CA ASN A 129 8.04 -2.20 9.38
C ASN A 129 7.61 -0.92 10.10
N LYS A 130 8.51 0.06 10.25
CA LYS A 130 8.18 1.35 10.87
C LYS A 130 7.15 2.12 10.02
N ILE A 131 7.30 2.13 8.70
CA ILE A 131 6.32 2.75 7.78
C ILE A 131 4.95 2.07 7.95
N SER A 132 4.90 0.75 7.95
CA SER A 132 3.66 -0.01 8.16
C SER A 132 3.00 0.38 9.49
N SER A 133 3.75 0.35 10.59
CA SER A 133 3.27 0.75 11.92
C SER A 133 2.70 2.18 11.92
N ASN A 134 3.43 3.13 11.33
CA ASN A 134 2.99 4.52 11.24
C ASN A 134 1.70 4.68 10.42
N CYS A 135 1.53 3.90 9.33
CA CYS A 135 0.31 3.92 8.53
C CYS A 135 -0.91 3.49 9.36
N PHE A 136 -0.80 2.40 10.13
CA PHE A 136 -1.88 1.95 11.02
C PHE A 136 -2.13 2.93 12.17
N GLU A 137 -1.08 3.47 12.77
CA GLU A 137 -1.20 4.49 13.83
C GLU A 137 -1.89 5.75 13.33
N ASN A 138 -1.47 6.28 12.18
CA ASN A 138 -2.11 7.45 11.57
C ASN A 138 -3.60 7.22 11.31
N LYS A 139 -3.98 6.02 10.85
CA LYS A 139 -5.38 5.68 10.65
C LYS A 139 -6.16 5.68 11.97
N ASN A 140 -5.58 5.13 13.04
CA ASN A 140 -6.22 5.13 14.35
C ASN A 140 -6.36 6.54 14.90
N LEU A 141 -5.34 7.39 14.74
CA LEU A 141 -5.38 8.80 15.14
C LEU A 141 -6.43 9.58 14.33
N GLN A 142 -6.57 9.33 13.04
CA GLN A 142 -7.63 9.92 12.22
C GLN A 142 -9.02 9.54 12.74
N ARG A 143 -9.25 8.25 13.00
CA ARG A 143 -10.51 7.77 13.56
C ARG A 143 -10.82 8.40 14.91
N LEU A 144 -9.81 8.50 15.77
CA LEU A 144 -9.95 9.13 17.08
C LEU A 144 -10.30 10.62 16.97
N ARG A 145 -9.61 11.35 16.07
CA ARG A 145 -9.91 12.76 15.78
C ARG A 145 -11.36 12.91 15.29
N ASP A 146 -11.77 12.11 14.32
CA ASP A 146 -13.09 12.20 13.70
C ASP A 146 -14.22 11.84 14.69
N LEU A 147 -13.91 10.99 15.68
CA LEU A 147 -14.83 10.67 16.78
C LEU A 147 -14.93 11.79 17.81
N LEU A 148 -13.79 12.39 18.17
CA LEU A 148 -13.73 13.37 19.27
C LEU A 148 -14.06 14.79 18.82
N LEU A 149 -13.67 15.20 17.63
CA LEU A 149 -13.82 16.57 17.16
C LEU A 149 -15.27 17.08 17.21
N PRO A 150 -16.29 16.35 16.71
CA PRO A 150 -17.70 16.80 16.83
C PRO A 150 -18.14 16.95 18.28
N LYS A 151 -17.71 16.07 19.18
CA LYS A 151 -18.07 16.09 20.59
C LYS A 151 -17.44 17.26 21.36
N LEU A 152 -16.22 17.61 21.00
CA LEU A 152 -15.53 18.78 21.54
C LEU A 152 -16.18 20.08 21.04
N MET A 153 -16.54 20.14 19.75
CA MET A 153 -17.18 21.33 19.16
C MET A 153 -18.59 21.54 19.64
N SER A 154 -19.35 20.49 19.96
CA SER A 154 -20.68 20.58 20.53
C SER A 154 -20.69 20.88 22.03
N GLY A 155 -19.52 20.78 22.70
CA GLY A 155 -19.40 20.92 24.14
C GLY A 155 -19.89 19.70 24.95
N GLU A 156 -20.19 18.56 24.28
CA GLU A 156 -20.51 17.28 24.91
C GLU A 156 -19.31 16.79 25.76
N ILE A 157 -18.10 16.96 25.23
CA ILE A 157 -16.85 16.70 25.95
C ILE A 157 -16.15 18.04 26.21
N ARG A 158 -15.79 18.30 27.46
CA ARG A 158 -15.02 19.49 27.83
C ARG A 158 -13.64 19.14 28.25
N VAL A 159 -12.63 19.84 27.70
CA VAL A 159 -11.26 19.73 28.15
C VAL A 159 -11.06 20.55 29.41
N PRO A 160 -10.62 19.99 30.54
CA PRO A 160 -10.36 20.77 31.74
C PRO A 160 -9.25 21.80 31.45
N ILE A 161 -9.58 23.08 31.65
CA ILE A 161 -8.61 24.16 31.52
C ILE A 161 -7.72 24.10 32.76
N ASN A 162 -6.50 23.64 32.59
CA ASN A 162 -5.50 23.72 33.65
C ASN A 162 -5.10 25.18 33.85
N SER A 163 -5.63 25.83 34.88
CA SER A 163 -5.42 27.25 35.23
C SER A 163 -3.91 27.60 35.42
N LYS A 164 -3.00 26.61 35.50
CA LYS A 164 -1.54 26.83 35.60
C LYS A 164 -0.91 27.29 34.30
N VAL A 165 -1.55 27.11 33.14
CA VAL A 165 -0.95 27.47 31.81
C VAL A 165 -1.23 28.92 31.43
N LEU A 166 -2.22 29.56 32.06
CA LEU A 166 -2.60 30.98 31.77
C LEU A 166 -1.75 32.02 32.49
N ILE A 167 -0.95 31.64 33.49
CA ILE A 167 -0.14 32.58 34.30
C ILE A 167 1.22 32.89 33.69
N SER A 168 1.68 32.15 32.69
CA SER A 168 2.98 32.36 32.07
C SER A 168 3.02 33.28 30.84
N LYS A 169 1.91 33.97 30.50
CA LYS A 169 1.85 34.89 29.35
C LYS A 169 1.73 36.36 29.70
N ASN A 170 1.80 36.74 30.97
CA ASN A 170 1.73 38.14 31.43
C ASN A 170 2.91 38.47 32.36
N ASN A 171 4.13 38.19 31.93
CA ASN A 171 5.33 38.82 32.49
C ASN A 171 6.27 39.15 31.33
#